data_447bb0b19961344ba242edfde527d1e6
#
_entry.id   447bb0b19961344ba242edfde527d1e6
#
_cell.length_a   1.000
_cell.length_b   1.000
_cell.length_c   1.000
_cell.angle_alpha   90.00
_cell.angle_beta   90.00
_cell.angle_gamma   90.00
#
_symmetry.space_group_name_H-M   'P 1'
#
loop_
_entity.id
_entity.type
_entity.pdbx_description
1 polymer ?
#
loop_
_entity_poly.entity_id
_entity_poly.type
_entity_poly.pdbx_seq_one_letter_code
_entity_poly.pdbx_strand_id
1 'polypeptide(L)'
;MLKVIPMPADTNGNGDIFGGWVMAQVDLAGSVIPARYAQGRMATVAVNEFIFKQPVRVGDLLSFYAAVTRVGRTSVTVKVEVFAERIRQQGEYVKVTEASLTYVAIDENGRPRPVVPPKG
;
A
#
# COMPACT_ATOMS: atom_id res chain seq x y z
N MET A 1 -2.82 -4.17 -9.19
CA MET A 1 -3.42 -2.87 -8.78
C MET A 1 -4.64 -3.13 -7.91
N LEU A 2 -4.74 -2.41 -6.80
CA LEU A 2 -5.90 -2.45 -5.91
C LEU A 2 -6.79 -1.24 -6.15
N LYS A 3 -8.11 -1.45 -6.24
CA LYS A 3 -9.09 -0.36 -6.30
C LYS A 3 -10.10 -0.54 -5.18
N VAL A 4 -10.37 0.53 -4.45
CA VAL A 4 -11.26 0.52 -3.29
C VAL A 4 -12.10 1.79 -3.26
N ILE A 5 -13.35 1.66 -2.84
CA ILE A 5 -14.25 2.79 -2.61
C ILE A 5 -14.48 2.90 -1.11
N PRO A 6 -14.01 4.00 -0.45
CA PRO A 6 -14.29 4.21 0.96
C PRO A 6 -15.78 4.42 1.21
N MET A 7 -16.24 3.88 2.33
CA MET A 7 -17.64 3.96 2.74
C MET A 7 -17.82 5.02 3.84
N PRO A 8 -19.04 5.50 4.06
CA PRO A 8 -19.29 6.48 5.14
C PRO A 8 -18.80 6.03 6.52
N ALA A 9 -18.81 4.72 6.81
CA ALA A 9 -18.32 4.18 8.07
C ALA A 9 -16.81 4.38 8.26
N ASP A 10 -16.07 4.69 7.19
CA ASP A 10 -14.61 4.87 7.22
C ASP A 10 -14.20 6.33 7.46
N THR A 11 -15.16 7.21 7.71
CA THR A 11 -14.91 8.65 7.89
C THR A 11 -14.48 9.02 9.31
N ASN A 12 -13.69 10.08 9.41
CA ASN A 12 -13.40 10.75 10.67
C ASN A 12 -14.47 11.82 10.96
N GLY A 13 -14.31 12.57 12.06
CA GLY A 13 -15.25 13.61 12.45
C GLY A 13 -15.38 14.77 11.47
N ASN A 14 -14.46 14.92 10.52
CA ASN A 14 -14.49 15.99 9.50
C ASN A 14 -15.10 15.51 8.18
N GLY A 15 -15.58 14.27 8.11
CA GLY A 15 -16.12 13.70 6.87
C GLY A 15 -15.08 13.16 5.90
N ASP A 16 -13.81 13.22 6.26
CA ASP A 16 -12.73 12.63 5.48
C ASP A 16 -12.46 11.20 5.94
N ILE A 17 -11.86 10.40 5.07
CA ILE A 17 -11.49 9.01 5.38
C ILE A 17 -10.32 8.99 6.35
N PHE A 18 -10.39 8.11 7.36
CA PHE A 18 -9.28 7.95 8.31
C PHE A 18 -7.97 7.62 7.61
N GLY A 19 -6.90 8.30 8.03
CA GLY A 19 -5.56 8.01 7.55
C GLY A 19 -5.14 6.56 7.80
N GLY A 20 -5.52 6.00 8.94
CA GLY A 20 -5.26 4.59 9.24
C GLY A 20 -5.95 3.62 8.31
N TRP A 21 -7.15 3.96 7.83
CA TRP A 21 -7.83 3.16 6.82
C TRP A 21 -7.04 3.13 5.50
N VAL A 22 -6.58 4.30 5.04
CA VAL A 22 -5.77 4.39 3.82
C VAL A 22 -4.45 3.64 4.01
N MET A 23 -3.81 3.78 5.17
CA MET A 23 -2.57 3.09 5.49
C MET A 23 -2.73 1.57 5.44
N ALA A 24 -3.84 1.03 5.96
CA ALA A 24 -4.13 -0.40 5.90
C ALA A 24 -4.26 -0.90 4.45
N GLN A 25 -4.93 -0.11 3.59
CA GLN A 25 -5.07 -0.46 2.18
C GLN A 25 -3.73 -0.37 1.44
N VAL A 26 -2.90 0.61 1.77
CA VAL A 26 -1.55 0.75 1.21
C VAL A 26 -0.69 -0.47 1.56
N ASP A 27 -0.73 -0.92 2.81
CA ASP A 27 0.00 -2.12 3.23
C ASP A 27 -0.49 -3.36 2.48
N LEU A 28 -1.80 -3.52 2.35
CA LEU A 28 -2.37 -4.63 1.58
C LEU A 28 -1.91 -4.60 0.12
N ALA A 29 -2.01 -3.45 -0.54
CA ALA A 29 -1.59 -3.30 -1.93
C ALA A 29 -0.08 -3.54 -2.11
N GLY A 30 0.72 -3.03 -1.17
CA GLY A 30 2.17 -3.16 -1.21
C GLY A 30 2.67 -4.57 -0.97
N SER A 31 1.90 -5.41 -0.26
CA SER A 31 2.31 -6.77 0.11
C SER A 31 2.23 -7.78 -1.04
N VAL A 32 1.48 -7.49 -2.10
CA VAL A 32 1.22 -8.45 -3.18
C VAL A 32 2.50 -8.81 -3.93
N ILE A 33 3.30 -7.83 -4.32
CA ILE A 33 4.52 -8.06 -5.08
C ILE A 33 5.60 -8.74 -4.22
N PRO A 34 5.89 -8.29 -2.99
CA PRO A 34 6.84 -8.98 -2.12
C PRO A 34 6.48 -10.44 -1.88
N ALA A 35 5.21 -10.76 -1.72
CA ALA A 35 4.77 -12.14 -1.54
C ALA A 35 5.15 -13.04 -2.71
N ARG A 36 5.14 -12.50 -3.92
CA ARG A 36 5.59 -13.23 -5.12
C ARG A 36 7.10 -13.49 -5.11
N TYR A 37 7.89 -12.50 -4.66
CA TYR A 37 9.34 -12.65 -4.54
C TYR A 37 9.72 -13.68 -3.49
N ALA A 38 9.06 -13.63 -2.35
CA ALA A 38 9.42 -14.47 -1.22
C ALA A 38 8.89 -15.91 -1.32
N GLN A 39 7.82 -16.12 -2.06
CA GLN A 39 7.13 -17.41 -2.18
C GLN A 39 6.79 -18.00 -0.81
N GLY A 40 6.27 -17.16 0.09
CA GLY A 40 5.93 -17.55 1.44
C GLY A 40 5.59 -16.35 2.31
N ARG A 41 5.77 -16.53 3.61
CA ARG A 41 5.36 -15.51 4.57
C ARG A 41 6.26 -14.29 4.53
N MET A 42 5.63 -13.12 4.58
CA MET A 42 6.30 -11.83 4.69
C MET A 42 5.74 -11.06 5.88
N ALA A 43 6.58 -10.27 6.50
CA ALA A 43 6.14 -9.35 7.56
C ALA A 43 6.45 -7.91 7.13
N THR A 44 5.52 -7.00 7.39
CA THR A 44 5.77 -5.57 7.24
C THR A 44 6.63 -5.11 8.41
N VAL A 45 7.82 -4.62 8.14
CA VAL A 45 8.74 -4.22 9.22
C VAL A 45 8.96 -2.73 9.30
N ALA A 46 8.67 -2.00 8.24
CA ALA A 46 8.82 -0.55 8.25
C ALA A 46 7.91 0.10 7.24
N VAL A 47 7.35 1.23 7.63
CA VAL A 47 6.77 2.21 6.73
C VAL A 47 7.73 3.39 6.76
N ASN A 48 8.56 3.54 5.72
CA ASN A 48 9.65 4.50 5.73
C ASN A 48 9.18 5.92 5.48
N GLU A 49 8.20 6.05 4.58
CA GLU A 49 7.59 7.33 4.28
C GLU A 49 6.11 7.10 4.08
N PHE A 50 5.31 7.99 4.61
CA PHE A 50 3.87 7.98 4.40
C PHE A 50 3.39 9.42 4.36
N ILE A 51 3.11 9.92 3.16
CA ILE A 51 2.80 11.31 2.93
C ILE A 51 1.38 11.43 2.40
N PHE A 52 0.53 12.15 3.12
CA PHE A 52 -0.79 12.53 2.63
C PHE A 52 -0.68 13.88 1.91
N LYS A 53 -1.04 13.90 0.64
CA LYS A 53 -1.01 15.12 -0.17
C LYS A 53 -2.37 15.77 -0.25
N GLN A 54 -3.43 14.97 -0.21
CA GLN A 54 -4.82 15.41 -0.29
C GLN A 54 -5.69 14.52 0.60
N PRO A 55 -6.76 15.06 1.18
CA PRO A 55 -7.70 14.22 1.91
C PRO A 55 -8.43 13.26 0.97
N VAL A 56 -8.77 12.09 1.49
CA VAL A 56 -9.59 11.09 0.81
C VAL A 56 -11.03 11.27 1.30
N ARG A 57 -11.97 11.29 0.37
CA ARG A 57 -13.38 11.54 0.67
C ARG A 57 -14.25 10.34 0.34
N VAL A 58 -15.41 10.27 0.99
CA VAL A 58 -16.43 9.29 0.63
C VAL A 58 -16.84 9.50 -0.83
N GLY A 59 -16.93 8.43 -1.59
CA GLY A 59 -17.27 8.48 -3.00
C GLY A 59 -16.08 8.55 -3.94
N ASP A 60 -14.87 8.75 -3.40
CA ASP A 60 -13.65 8.65 -4.21
C ASP A 60 -13.40 7.21 -4.62
N LEU A 61 -12.99 6.99 -5.86
CA LEU A 61 -12.46 5.69 -6.28
C LEU A 61 -10.94 5.72 -6.15
N LEU A 62 -10.41 4.90 -5.27
CA LEU A 62 -8.97 4.85 -5.00
C LEU A 62 -8.29 3.78 -5.83
N SER A 63 -7.21 4.15 -6.49
CA SER A 63 -6.33 3.24 -7.23
C SER A 63 -4.96 3.23 -6.56
N PHE A 64 -4.46 2.03 -6.26
CA PHE A 64 -3.21 1.79 -5.57
C PHE A 64 -2.23 1.14 -6.53
N TYR A 65 -1.12 1.80 -6.79
CA TYR A 65 -0.06 1.30 -7.66
C TYR A 65 1.18 1.00 -6.81
N ALA A 66 1.69 -0.21 -6.94
CA ALA A 66 2.86 -0.65 -6.20
C ALA A 66 3.98 -1.03 -7.17
N ALA A 67 5.20 -0.63 -6.82
CA ALA A 67 6.39 -0.97 -7.59
C ALA A 67 7.55 -1.29 -6.65
N VAL A 68 8.30 -2.33 -6.94
CA VAL A 68 9.51 -2.67 -6.18
C VAL A 68 10.59 -1.64 -6.48
N THR A 69 11.14 -1.05 -5.43
CA THR A 69 12.25 -0.08 -5.54
C THR A 69 13.58 -0.68 -5.12
N ARG A 70 13.56 -1.72 -4.29
CA ARG A 70 14.78 -2.37 -3.81
C ARG A 70 14.49 -3.80 -3.38
N VAL A 71 15.40 -4.71 -3.72
CA VAL A 71 15.41 -6.07 -3.21
C VAL A 71 16.70 -6.28 -2.45
N GLY A 72 16.61 -6.50 -1.14
CA GLY A 72 17.73 -6.85 -0.29
C GLY A 72 17.84 -8.36 -0.14
N ARG A 73 18.73 -8.81 0.74
CA ARG A 73 18.93 -10.24 0.99
C ARG A 73 17.69 -10.91 1.57
N THR A 74 17.06 -10.26 2.54
CA THR A 74 15.88 -10.77 3.27
C THR A 74 14.68 -9.87 3.13
N SER A 75 14.79 -8.76 2.40
CA SER A 75 13.76 -7.73 2.36
C SER A 75 13.43 -7.29 0.95
N VAL A 76 12.23 -6.76 0.80
CA VAL A 76 11.76 -6.11 -0.43
C VAL A 76 11.16 -4.77 -0.04
N THR A 77 11.59 -3.69 -0.68
CA THR A 77 11.02 -2.36 -0.49
C THR A 77 10.14 -2.02 -1.67
N VAL A 78 8.96 -1.53 -1.37
CA VAL A 78 7.91 -1.23 -2.35
C VAL A 78 7.48 0.21 -2.17
N LYS A 79 7.37 0.93 -3.29
CA LYS A 79 6.74 2.25 -3.32
C LYS A 79 5.28 2.07 -3.73
N VAL A 80 4.37 2.63 -2.94
CA VAL A 80 2.94 2.63 -3.24
C VAL A 80 2.48 4.06 -3.47
N GLU A 81 1.80 4.27 -4.59
CA GLU A 81 1.17 5.55 -4.93
C GLU A 81 -0.32 5.36 -4.99
N VAL A 82 -1.06 6.29 -4.39
CA VAL A 82 -2.52 6.23 -4.32
C VAL A 82 -3.10 7.42 -5.04
N PHE A 83 -3.98 7.16 -5.98
CA PHE A 83 -4.71 8.17 -6.74
C PHE A 83 -6.20 8.05 -6.45
N ALA A 84 -6.86 9.20 -6.32
CA ALA A 84 -8.31 9.26 -6.17
C ALA A 84 -8.93 9.80 -7.45
N GLU A 85 -9.94 9.10 -7.95
CA GLU A 85 -10.81 9.64 -8.99
C GLU A 85 -12.06 10.19 -8.31
N ARG A 86 -12.27 11.49 -8.43
CA ARG A 86 -13.39 12.19 -7.81
C ARG A 86 -14.54 12.24 -8.80
N ILE A 87 -15.38 11.21 -8.77
CA ILE A 87 -16.46 11.01 -9.73
C ILE A 87 -17.42 12.21 -9.73
N ARG A 88 -17.67 12.81 -8.56
CA ARG A 88 -18.53 13.99 -8.43
C ARG A 88 -17.94 15.27 -9.04
N GLN A 89 -16.63 15.26 -9.34
CA GLN A 89 -15.94 16.38 -9.97
C GLN A 89 -15.49 15.99 -11.38
N GLN A 90 -16.37 15.34 -12.14
CA GLN A 90 -16.16 14.96 -13.53
C GLN A 90 -14.93 14.06 -13.74
N GLY A 91 -14.66 13.16 -12.78
CA GLY A 91 -13.56 12.23 -12.92
C GLY A 91 -12.18 12.82 -12.73
N GLU A 92 -12.06 13.92 -11.99
CA GLU A 92 -10.77 14.50 -11.66
C GLU A 92 -9.88 13.49 -10.95
N TYR A 93 -8.66 13.31 -11.44
CA TYR A 93 -7.66 12.41 -10.88
C TYR A 93 -6.63 13.19 -10.07
N VAL A 94 -6.48 12.84 -8.80
CA VAL A 94 -5.50 13.50 -7.92
C VAL A 94 -4.68 12.46 -7.17
N LYS A 95 -3.39 12.73 -6.99
CA LYS A 95 -2.54 11.90 -6.14
C LYS A 95 -2.78 12.28 -4.69
N VAL A 96 -3.25 11.32 -3.90
CA VAL A 96 -3.63 11.57 -2.49
C VAL A 96 -2.57 11.11 -1.50
N THR A 97 -1.82 10.07 -1.84
CA THR A 97 -0.86 9.46 -0.90
C THR A 97 0.30 8.84 -1.63
N GLU A 98 1.46 8.88 -0.98
CA GLU A 98 2.67 8.20 -1.41
C GLU A 98 3.32 7.56 -0.18
N ALA A 99 3.75 6.31 -0.31
CA ALA A 99 4.35 5.57 0.79
C ALA A 99 5.46 4.65 0.30
N SER A 100 6.43 4.40 1.16
CA SER A 100 7.48 3.40 0.95
C SER A 100 7.45 2.42 2.11
N LEU A 101 7.31 1.13 1.81
CA LEU A 101 7.18 0.08 2.81
C LEU A 101 8.25 -0.98 2.59
N THR A 102 8.78 -1.52 3.69
CA THR A 102 9.74 -2.61 3.65
C THR A 102 9.13 -3.87 4.25
N TYR A 103 9.21 -4.96 3.50
CA TYR A 103 8.73 -6.28 3.89
C TYR A 103 9.92 -7.21 4.04
N VAL A 104 9.90 -8.05 5.07
CA VAL A 104 10.95 -9.05 5.32
C VAL A 104 10.36 -10.44 5.15
N ALA A 105 11.05 -11.28 4.39
CA ALA A 105 10.70 -12.69 4.27
C ALA A 105 10.99 -13.39 5.59
N ILE A 106 10.02 -14.15 6.09
CA ILE A 106 10.15 -14.86 7.36
C ILE A 106 9.89 -16.35 7.20
N ASP A 107 10.56 -17.15 8.04
CA ASP A 107 10.37 -18.59 8.11
C ASP A 107 9.20 -18.94 9.05
N GLU A 108 9.00 -20.24 9.29
CA GLU A 108 7.92 -20.74 10.15
C GLU A 108 8.05 -20.26 11.60
N ASN A 109 9.26 -19.92 12.03
CA ASN A 109 9.54 -19.42 13.38
C ASN A 109 9.52 -17.88 13.44
N GLY A 110 9.16 -17.19 12.36
CA GLY A 110 9.13 -15.74 12.29
C GLY A 110 10.48 -15.10 12.15
N ARG A 111 11.52 -15.83 11.79
CA ARG A 111 12.88 -15.32 11.60
C ARG A 111 13.10 -14.92 10.15
N PRO A 112 13.93 -13.88 9.90
CA PRO A 112 14.28 -13.50 8.53
C PRO A 112 14.88 -14.67 7.75
N ARG A 113 14.49 -14.78 6.49
CA ARG A 113 15.05 -15.74 5.54
C ARG A 113 15.36 -15.05 4.22
N PRO A 114 16.25 -15.61 3.40
CA PRO A 114 16.56 -14.99 2.10
C PRO A 114 15.32 -14.88 1.21
N VAL A 115 15.22 -13.76 0.51
CA VAL A 115 14.23 -13.56 -0.55
C VAL A 115 14.67 -14.34 -1.76
N VAL A 116 13.77 -15.14 -2.33
CA VAL A 116 14.03 -15.86 -3.58
C VAL A 116 13.26 -15.16 -4.69
N PRO A 117 13.94 -14.42 -5.58
CA PRO A 117 13.27 -13.76 -6.69
C PRO A 117 12.57 -14.76 -7.60
N PRO A 118 11.46 -14.37 -8.26
CA PRO A 118 10.84 -15.25 -9.24
C PRO A 118 11.84 -15.57 -10.35
N LYS A 119 11.88 -16.83 -10.75
CA LYS A 119 12.63 -17.24 -11.92
C LYS A 119 11.83 -16.75 -13.13
N GLY A 120 12.35 -15.73 -13.77
CA GLY A 120 11.68 -15.10 -14.87
C GLY A 120 12.20 -15.38 -16.20
#